data_6f36cd8f782f79e09b5ab4aae083a431
#
_entry.id   6f36cd8f782f79e09b5ab4aae083a431
#
_cell.length_a   1.000
_cell.length_b   1.000
_cell.length_c   1.000
_cell.angle_alpha   90.00
_cell.angle_beta   90.00
_cell.angle_gamma   90.00
#
_symmetry.space_group_name_H-M   'P 1'
#
loop_
_entity.id
_entity.type
_entity.pdbx_description
1 polymer ?
#
loop_
_entity_poly.entity_id
_entity_poly.type
_entity_poly.pdbx_seq_one_letter_code
_entity_poly.pdbx_strand_id
1 'polypeptide(L)'
;QQSDGAQGSATENAVSQQVQVKSGISEYSWADLSNIAAEIERTAKNRDDAVKMAASYNLVKPDGSFTGETKTLQTSMGNVDVFIVDVFKDKGSSGRNAAFTFMTSGIFAEHPMNSTASNSGGWKSSGMRAWLNGEVLQSFPDEMRSGVVAVSKLSNNAGKTTSPASVTETQDSVWLFSWVECLGPIAWNKGSNQSYIDTVDNKEGSQYAWFKQQGVAGEQGHASLDRSIAGSSNPGVWWMRSSAPNVATSFGDMGPEVDNGGYASTAEGVVFGFCL
;
A
#
# COMPACT_ATOMS: atom_id res chain seq x y z
N GLN A 1 61.31 -27.41 -3.50
CA GLN A 1 60.83 -26.33 -4.38
C GLN A 1 59.39 -26.02 -4.04
N GLN A 2 59.21 -24.89 -3.37
CA GLN A 2 57.94 -24.30 -3.04
C GLN A 2 57.41 -23.56 -4.26
N SER A 3 56.11 -23.65 -4.51
CA SER A 3 55.38 -22.71 -5.33
C SER A 3 54.17 -22.20 -4.57
N ASP A 4 54.28 -20.97 -4.07
CA ASP A 4 53.20 -20.16 -3.51
C ASP A 4 52.18 -19.85 -4.60
N GLY A 5 50.95 -20.24 -4.35
CA GLY A 5 49.77 -19.82 -5.11
C GLY A 5 49.02 -18.73 -4.35
N ALA A 6 49.27 -17.48 -4.72
CA ALA A 6 48.49 -16.34 -4.21
C ALA A 6 47.06 -16.40 -4.72
N GLN A 7 46.10 -16.63 -3.82
CA GLN A 7 44.68 -16.37 -4.06
C GLN A 7 44.43 -14.86 -3.95
N GLY A 8 44.26 -14.23 -5.11
CA GLY A 8 43.78 -12.86 -5.20
C GLY A 8 42.29 -12.80 -4.80
N SER A 9 42.03 -12.19 -3.67
CA SER A 9 40.68 -11.78 -3.24
C SER A 9 40.21 -10.67 -4.20
N ALA A 10 39.32 -10.99 -5.13
CA ALA A 10 38.58 -10.00 -5.89
C ALA A 10 37.49 -9.40 -4.97
N THR A 11 37.82 -8.30 -4.34
CA THR A 11 36.82 -7.40 -3.77
C THR A 11 36.09 -6.74 -4.94
N GLU A 12 34.91 -7.26 -5.27
CA GLU A 12 33.97 -6.57 -6.15
C GLU A 12 33.52 -5.27 -5.46
N ASN A 13 34.15 -4.17 -5.82
CA ASN A 13 33.62 -2.84 -5.61
C ASN A 13 32.41 -2.68 -6.55
N ALA A 14 31.24 -3.05 -6.09
CA ALA A 14 29.99 -2.59 -6.69
C ALA A 14 29.93 -1.07 -6.48
N VAL A 15 30.42 -0.31 -7.45
CA VAL A 15 30.16 1.12 -7.56
C VAL A 15 28.65 1.24 -7.76
N SER A 16 27.93 1.63 -6.74
CA SER A 16 26.53 1.99 -6.86
C SER A 16 26.45 3.13 -7.89
N GLN A 17 25.95 2.85 -9.09
CA GLN A 17 25.71 3.91 -10.07
C GLN A 17 24.69 4.86 -9.44
N GLN A 18 25.12 6.08 -9.17
CA GLN A 18 24.26 7.12 -8.64
C GLN A 18 23.14 7.36 -9.66
N VAL A 19 21.87 7.18 -9.23
CA VAL A 19 20.72 7.38 -10.11
C VAL A 19 20.67 8.84 -10.55
N GLN A 20 20.53 9.07 -11.85
CA GLN A 20 20.43 10.41 -12.40
C GLN A 20 19.08 11.04 -12.02
N VAL A 21 19.10 12.25 -11.48
CA VAL A 21 17.90 13.00 -11.12
C VAL A 21 17.06 13.31 -12.35
N LYS A 22 15.77 13.00 -12.29
CA LYS A 22 14.74 13.26 -13.31
C LYS A 22 13.80 14.37 -12.87
N SER A 23 12.96 14.86 -13.78
CA SER A 23 11.99 15.93 -13.48
C SER A 23 10.80 15.47 -12.65
N GLY A 24 10.44 14.18 -12.69
CA GLY A 24 9.34 13.60 -11.95
C GLY A 24 9.33 12.07 -12.00
N ILE A 25 8.41 11.47 -11.26
CA ILE A 25 8.35 10.01 -11.06
C ILE A 25 8.18 9.23 -12.37
N SER A 26 7.44 9.76 -13.33
CA SER A 26 7.14 9.10 -14.60
C SER A 26 8.39 8.82 -15.46
N GLU A 27 9.45 9.60 -15.27
CA GLU A 27 10.70 9.50 -16.05
C GLU A 27 11.69 8.47 -15.51
N TYR A 28 11.54 8.04 -14.25
CA TYR A 28 12.39 7.00 -13.67
C TYR A 28 11.99 5.62 -14.18
N SER A 29 12.96 4.73 -14.41
CA SER A 29 12.69 3.31 -14.51
C SER A 29 12.28 2.75 -13.14
N TRP A 30 11.69 1.55 -13.12
CA TRP A 30 11.41 0.89 -11.85
C TRP A 30 12.70 0.46 -11.13
N ALA A 31 13.76 0.14 -11.89
CA ALA A 31 15.08 -0.13 -11.33
C ALA A 31 15.67 1.12 -10.65
N ASP A 32 15.54 2.31 -11.27
CA ASP A 32 15.98 3.56 -10.64
C ASP A 32 15.23 3.82 -9.32
N LEU A 33 13.91 3.68 -9.33
CA LEU A 33 13.10 3.88 -8.12
C LEU A 33 13.47 2.88 -7.02
N SER A 34 13.71 1.62 -7.37
CA SER A 34 14.18 0.60 -6.41
C SER A 34 15.54 0.94 -5.82
N ASN A 35 16.47 1.47 -6.64
CA ASN A 35 17.80 1.89 -6.17
C ASN A 35 17.71 3.12 -5.25
N ILE A 36 16.89 4.12 -5.60
CA ILE A 36 16.62 5.29 -4.75
C ILE A 36 15.99 4.84 -3.42
N ALA A 37 15.01 3.95 -3.48
CA ALA A 37 14.35 3.40 -2.29
C ALA A 37 15.34 2.69 -1.37
N ALA A 38 16.19 1.81 -1.93
CA ALA A 38 17.21 1.09 -1.17
C ALA A 38 18.23 2.04 -0.52
N GLU A 39 18.59 3.14 -1.19
CA GLU A 39 19.46 4.17 -0.62
C GLU A 39 18.80 4.88 0.56
N ILE A 40 17.56 5.32 0.40
CA ILE A 40 16.78 5.97 1.47
C ILE A 40 16.63 5.01 2.65
N GLU A 41 16.20 3.77 2.41
CA GLU A 41 16.04 2.76 3.44
C GLU A 41 17.33 2.51 4.23
N ARG A 42 18.46 2.48 3.54
CA ARG A 42 19.79 2.24 4.13
C ARG A 42 20.33 3.44 4.93
N THR A 43 20.04 4.67 4.51
CA THR A 43 20.76 5.87 4.99
C THR A 43 19.91 6.84 5.80
N ALA A 44 18.59 6.92 5.54
CA ALA A 44 17.70 7.80 6.29
C ALA A 44 17.60 7.36 7.75
N LYS A 45 17.75 8.30 8.67
CA LYS A 45 17.66 8.04 10.11
C LYS A 45 16.24 8.19 10.64
N ASN A 46 15.44 8.99 9.95
CA ASN A 46 14.07 9.33 10.28
C ASN A 46 13.31 9.75 9.01
N ARG A 47 12.02 10.03 9.16
CA ARG A 47 11.17 10.45 8.06
C ARG A 47 11.63 11.75 7.39
N ASP A 48 12.11 12.71 8.15
CA ASP A 48 12.55 14.00 7.59
C ASP A 48 13.78 13.85 6.69
N ASP A 49 14.71 12.98 7.05
CA ASP A 49 15.85 12.63 6.20
C ASP A 49 15.38 11.96 4.91
N ALA A 50 14.46 10.98 5.01
CA ALA A 50 13.90 10.28 3.86
C ALA A 50 13.15 11.24 2.91
N VAL A 51 12.35 12.16 3.44
CA VAL A 51 11.65 13.18 2.66
C VAL A 51 12.62 14.10 1.93
N LYS A 52 13.68 14.56 2.58
CA LYS A 52 14.72 15.38 1.92
C LYS A 52 15.41 14.63 0.78
N MET A 53 15.71 13.36 0.98
CA MET A 53 16.30 12.51 -0.06
C MET A 53 15.31 12.32 -1.22
N ALA A 54 14.05 12.00 -0.95
CA ALA A 54 13.01 11.87 -1.97
C ALA A 54 12.81 13.17 -2.76
N ALA A 55 12.85 14.32 -2.09
CA ALA A 55 12.75 15.64 -2.72
C ALA A 55 13.96 15.94 -3.63
N SER A 56 15.18 15.49 -3.28
CA SER A 56 16.35 15.65 -4.14
C SER A 56 16.24 14.90 -5.46
N TYR A 57 15.36 13.89 -5.53
CA TYR A 57 15.02 13.15 -6.75
C TYR A 57 13.69 13.62 -7.37
N ASN A 58 13.11 14.72 -6.94
CA ASN A 58 11.80 15.24 -7.42
C ASN A 58 10.63 14.25 -7.26
N LEU A 59 10.69 13.34 -6.28
CA LEU A 59 9.64 12.37 -5.99
C LEU A 59 8.58 12.90 -5.01
N VAL A 60 8.95 13.91 -4.24
CA VAL A 60 8.07 14.78 -3.44
C VAL A 60 8.56 16.22 -3.59
N LYS A 61 7.74 17.19 -3.18
CA LYS A 61 8.15 18.61 -3.20
C LYS A 61 9.18 18.89 -2.10
N PRO A 62 9.95 20.00 -2.19
CA PRO A 62 10.93 20.36 -1.17
C PRO A 62 10.37 20.55 0.24
N ASP A 63 9.10 20.93 0.36
CA ASP A 63 8.38 21.04 1.63
C ASP A 63 7.84 19.68 2.16
N GLY A 64 8.10 18.59 1.43
CA GLY A 64 7.65 17.26 1.74
C GLY A 64 6.22 16.93 1.32
N SER A 65 5.53 17.86 0.66
CA SER A 65 4.20 17.60 0.12
C SER A 65 4.27 16.71 -1.13
N PHE A 66 3.20 15.94 -1.34
CA PHE A 66 3.11 14.99 -2.44
C PHE A 66 2.67 15.69 -3.73
N THR A 67 3.27 15.32 -4.85
CA THR A 67 2.94 15.91 -6.17
C THR A 67 1.63 15.36 -6.72
N GLY A 68 1.28 14.12 -6.37
CA GLY A 68 0.19 13.38 -6.99
C GLY A 68 0.50 12.90 -8.41
N GLU A 69 1.75 13.09 -8.88
CA GLU A 69 2.18 12.55 -10.17
C GLU A 69 2.12 11.03 -10.18
N THR A 70 1.71 10.49 -11.32
CA THR A 70 1.57 9.05 -11.51
C THR A 70 2.69 8.47 -12.35
N LYS A 71 2.94 7.18 -12.14
CA LYS A 71 3.77 6.33 -12.98
C LYS A 71 2.98 5.09 -13.36
N THR A 72 3.00 4.73 -14.63
CA THR A 72 2.35 3.50 -15.10
C THR A 72 3.11 2.28 -14.61
N LEU A 73 2.40 1.42 -13.89
CA LEU A 73 2.82 0.06 -13.56
C LEU A 73 2.29 -0.87 -14.66
N GLN A 74 3.20 -1.35 -15.49
CA GLN A 74 2.90 -2.31 -16.55
C GLN A 74 3.00 -3.72 -15.98
N THR A 75 1.87 -4.39 -15.82
CA THR A 75 1.83 -5.78 -15.36
C THR A 75 1.40 -6.72 -16.48
N SER A 76 1.71 -8.00 -16.35
CA SER A 76 1.21 -9.01 -17.30
C SER A 76 -0.32 -9.21 -17.22
N MET A 77 -0.97 -8.66 -16.20
CA MET A 77 -2.44 -8.70 -16.01
C MET A 77 -3.15 -7.41 -16.49
N GLY A 78 -2.40 -6.38 -16.87
CA GLY A 78 -2.91 -5.07 -17.29
C GLY A 78 -2.09 -3.92 -16.72
N ASN A 79 -2.33 -2.72 -17.21
CA ASN A 79 -1.64 -1.53 -16.77
C ASN A 79 -2.50 -0.77 -15.76
N VAL A 80 -1.84 -0.17 -14.77
CA VAL A 80 -2.48 0.73 -13.81
C VAL A 80 -1.48 1.82 -13.44
N ASP A 81 -1.95 3.05 -13.29
CA ASP A 81 -1.11 4.12 -12.77
C ASP A 81 -1.04 4.05 -11.25
N VAL A 82 0.12 4.36 -10.72
CA VAL A 82 0.38 4.41 -9.28
C VAL A 82 1.02 5.75 -8.90
N PHE A 83 0.83 6.16 -7.66
CA PHE A 83 1.42 7.38 -7.11
C PHE A 83 1.90 7.14 -5.67
N ILE A 84 2.78 8.01 -5.18
CA ILE A 84 3.30 7.92 -3.81
C ILE A 84 2.28 8.52 -2.83
N VAL A 85 1.87 7.73 -1.83
CA VAL A 85 0.95 8.15 -0.76
C VAL A 85 1.65 8.43 0.57
N ASP A 86 2.86 7.89 0.77
CA ASP A 86 3.70 8.23 1.92
C ASP A 86 5.18 7.91 1.67
N VAL A 87 6.03 8.48 2.51
CA VAL A 87 7.47 8.28 2.53
C VAL A 87 7.90 7.82 3.93
N PHE A 88 8.66 6.74 4.00
CA PHE A 88 9.29 6.21 5.22
C PHE A 88 8.29 5.89 6.34
N LYS A 89 7.11 5.36 5.98
CA LYS A 89 6.01 5.08 6.91
C LYS A 89 5.89 3.59 7.25
N ASP A 90 5.79 2.74 6.24
CA ASP A 90 5.50 1.33 6.43
C ASP A 90 6.73 0.55 6.88
N LYS A 91 6.59 -0.23 7.95
CA LYS A 91 7.69 -0.99 8.53
C LYS A 91 7.92 -2.27 7.72
N GLY A 92 9.09 -2.37 7.09
CA GLY A 92 9.52 -3.55 6.37
C GLY A 92 9.87 -4.72 7.29
N SER A 93 9.92 -5.91 6.71
CA SER A 93 10.30 -7.15 7.40
C SER A 93 11.73 -7.12 7.95
N SER A 94 12.60 -6.27 7.41
CA SER A 94 13.94 -5.99 7.94
C SER A 94 13.96 -5.22 9.27
N GLY A 95 12.80 -4.69 9.69
CA GLY A 95 12.66 -3.79 10.83
C GLY A 95 12.91 -2.32 10.50
N ARG A 96 13.32 -1.98 9.27
CA ARG A 96 13.46 -0.62 8.75
C ARG A 96 12.17 -0.21 8.06
N ASN A 97 11.94 1.09 7.93
CA ASN A 97 10.82 1.59 7.16
C ASN A 97 11.15 1.57 5.66
N ALA A 98 10.21 1.10 4.85
CA ALA A 98 10.29 1.18 3.41
C ALA A 98 10.31 2.65 2.95
N ALA A 99 11.04 2.94 1.88
CA ALA A 99 11.24 4.32 1.43
C ALA A 99 9.94 4.95 0.91
N PHE A 100 9.22 4.24 0.08
CA PHE A 100 8.00 4.74 -0.58
C PHE A 100 6.85 3.77 -0.41
N THR A 101 5.67 4.31 -0.11
CA THR A 101 4.41 3.60 -0.23
C THR A 101 3.67 4.11 -1.46
N PHE A 102 3.34 3.20 -2.36
CA PHE A 102 2.56 3.46 -3.57
C PHE A 102 1.11 3.00 -3.41
N MET A 103 0.22 3.64 -4.15
CA MET A 103 -1.18 3.26 -4.31
C MET A 103 -1.58 3.34 -5.78
N THR A 104 -2.43 2.44 -6.25
CA THR A 104 -3.02 2.57 -7.58
C THR A 104 -3.96 3.77 -7.63
N SER A 105 -3.89 4.56 -8.69
CA SER A 105 -4.73 5.75 -8.88
C SER A 105 -6.13 5.42 -9.40
N GLY A 106 -6.31 4.21 -9.92
CA GLY A 106 -7.56 3.66 -10.41
C GLY A 106 -7.80 2.24 -9.92
N ILE A 107 -8.92 1.68 -10.31
CA ILE A 107 -9.28 0.28 -10.08
C ILE A 107 -8.48 -0.59 -11.06
N PHE A 108 -7.66 -1.49 -10.51
CA PHE A 108 -6.82 -2.40 -11.29
C PHE A 108 -7.61 -3.55 -11.92
N ALA A 109 -8.52 -4.13 -11.15
CA ALA A 109 -9.37 -5.24 -11.54
C ALA A 109 -10.60 -5.28 -10.66
N GLU A 110 -11.57 -6.12 -10.98
CA GLU A 110 -12.65 -6.52 -10.07
C GLU A 110 -12.38 -7.93 -9.58
N HIS A 111 -12.43 -8.15 -8.27
CA HIS A 111 -12.15 -9.44 -7.65
C HIS A 111 -12.89 -9.57 -6.30
N PRO A 112 -13.43 -10.74 -5.95
CA PRO A 112 -14.05 -10.93 -4.63
C PRO A 112 -12.99 -11.05 -3.52
N MET A 113 -13.37 -10.66 -2.31
CA MET A 113 -12.51 -10.87 -1.13
C MET A 113 -12.34 -12.37 -0.82
N ASN A 114 -13.42 -13.14 -0.96
CA ASN A 114 -13.48 -14.59 -0.71
C ASN A 114 -14.42 -15.27 -1.71
N SER A 115 -14.28 -16.59 -1.88
CA SER A 115 -15.21 -17.38 -2.71
C SER A 115 -16.62 -17.53 -2.10
N THR A 116 -16.79 -17.19 -0.83
CA THR A 116 -18.06 -17.24 -0.12
C THR A 116 -18.30 -15.92 0.62
N ALA A 117 -19.56 -15.58 0.92
CA ALA A 117 -19.94 -14.43 1.71
C ALA A 117 -19.57 -14.65 3.20
N SER A 118 -18.28 -14.62 3.51
CA SER A 118 -17.74 -14.77 4.86
C SER A 118 -16.48 -13.94 5.03
N ASN A 119 -16.37 -13.26 6.16
CA ASN A 119 -15.15 -12.55 6.56
C ASN A 119 -14.39 -13.28 7.69
N SER A 120 -14.70 -14.55 7.94
CA SER A 120 -14.00 -15.34 8.95
C SER A 120 -12.50 -15.42 8.67
N GLY A 121 -11.68 -15.14 9.69
CA GLY A 121 -10.23 -15.04 9.56
C GLY A 121 -9.73 -13.70 9.01
N GLY A 122 -10.64 -12.78 8.69
CA GLY A 122 -10.34 -11.41 8.27
C GLY A 122 -9.40 -11.32 7.06
N TRP A 123 -8.64 -10.24 7.01
CA TRP A 123 -7.66 -10.01 5.95
C TRP A 123 -6.64 -11.15 5.81
N LYS A 124 -6.11 -11.62 6.94
CA LYS A 124 -5.05 -12.65 6.98
C LYS A 124 -5.41 -13.92 6.19
N SER A 125 -6.67 -14.34 6.25
CA SER A 125 -7.16 -15.57 5.62
C SER A 125 -7.92 -15.33 4.33
N SER A 126 -8.01 -14.09 3.84
CA SER A 126 -8.79 -13.76 2.65
C SER A 126 -8.16 -14.31 1.37
N GLY A 127 -9.01 -14.71 0.43
CA GLY A 127 -8.62 -15.08 -0.92
C GLY A 127 -7.97 -13.92 -1.66
N MET A 128 -8.46 -12.70 -1.43
CA MET A 128 -7.89 -11.47 -1.98
C MET A 128 -6.41 -11.29 -1.58
N ARG A 129 -6.08 -11.47 -0.29
CA ARG A 129 -4.69 -11.37 0.17
C ARG A 129 -3.79 -12.39 -0.52
N ALA A 130 -4.26 -13.62 -0.64
CA ALA A 130 -3.52 -14.68 -1.33
C ALA A 130 -3.30 -14.36 -2.81
N TRP A 131 -4.33 -13.85 -3.49
CA TRP A 131 -4.26 -13.45 -4.89
C TRP A 131 -3.31 -12.26 -5.11
N LEU A 132 -3.38 -11.22 -4.26
CA LEU A 132 -2.50 -10.04 -4.35
C LEU A 132 -1.02 -10.41 -4.15
N ASN A 133 -0.70 -11.21 -3.14
CA ASN A 133 0.68 -11.62 -2.83
C ASN A 133 1.16 -12.81 -3.69
N GLY A 134 0.29 -13.40 -4.48
CA GLY A 134 0.59 -14.45 -5.45
C GLY A 134 0.58 -13.92 -6.87
N GLU A 135 -0.54 -14.04 -7.57
CA GLU A 135 -0.68 -13.74 -9.00
C GLU A 135 -0.39 -12.27 -9.33
N VAL A 136 -0.93 -11.32 -8.54
CA VAL A 136 -0.72 -9.88 -8.79
C VAL A 136 0.75 -9.50 -8.61
N LEU A 137 1.39 -9.89 -7.53
CA LEU A 137 2.82 -9.64 -7.30
C LEU A 137 3.68 -10.27 -8.41
N GLN A 138 3.37 -11.49 -8.83
CA GLN A 138 4.10 -12.15 -9.92
C GLN A 138 3.91 -11.48 -11.28
N SER A 139 2.84 -10.71 -11.46
CA SER A 139 2.58 -9.95 -12.68
C SER A 139 3.41 -8.68 -12.82
N PHE A 140 4.07 -8.23 -11.74
CA PHE A 140 4.91 -7.03 -11.76
C PHE A 140 6.16 -7.23 -12.61
N PRO A 141 6.71 -6.16 -13.23
CA PRO A 141 7.98 -6.24 -13.95
C PRO A 141 9.09 -6.81 -13.07
N ASP A 142 9.94 -7.66 -13.63
CA ASP A 142 11.02 -8.32 -12.89
C ASP A 142 11.97 -7.32 -12.22
N GLU A 143 12.30 -6.22 -12.93
CA GLU A 143 13.16 -5.15 -12.43
C GLU A 143 12.60 -4.42 -11.18
N MET A 144 11.27 -4.43 -11.01
CA MET A 144 10.59 -3.84 -9.88
C MET A 144 10.37 -4.86 -8.76
N ARG A 145 9.96 -6.07 -9.14
CA ARG A 145 9.53 -7.10 -8.17
C ARG A 145 10.60 -7.43 -7.13
N SER A 146 11.87 -7.39 -7.51
CA SER A 146 12.99 -7.61 -6.59
C SER A 146 13.18 -6.47 -5.58
N GLY A 147 12.68 -5.27 -5.86
CA GLY A 147 12.72 -4.12 -4.97
C GLY A 147 11.48 -3.98 -4.08
N VAL A 148 10.42 -4.78 -4.31
CA VAL A 148 9.21 -4.73 -3.48
C VAL A 148 9.51 -5.24 -2.09
N VAL A 149 9.19 -4.41 -1.09
CA VAL A 149 9.41 -4.71 0.33
C VAL A 149 8.13 -5.24 0.95
N ALA A 150 8.20 -6.41 1.59
CA ALA A 150 7.10 -6.88 2.43
C ALA A 150 7.04 -6.06 3.71
N VAL A 151 5.86 -5.53 4.05
CA VAL A 151 5.66 -4.65 5.20
C VAL A 151 4.59 -5.16 6.16
N SER A 152 4.69 -4.75 7.42
CA SER A 152 3.69 -5.06 8.45
C SER A 152 2.40 -4.28 8.22
N LYS A 153 1.27 -5.01 8.13
CA LYS A 153 -0.06 -4.43 8.04
C LYS A 153 -0.92 -4.92 9.20
N LEU A 154 -1.47 -3.96 9.95
CA LEU A 154 -2.46 -4.24 11.00
C LEU A 154 -3.85 -4.41 10.39
N SER A 155 -4.53 -5.47 10.75
CA SER A 155 -5.88 -5.76 10.25
C SER A 155 -6.67 -6.57 11.25
N ASN A 156 -8.00 -6.42 11.22
CA ASN A 156 -8.90 -7.36 11.87
C ASN A 156 -8.78 -8.73 11.20
N ASN A 157 -8.09 -9.64 11.85
CA ASN A 157 -7.79 -10.98 11.35
C ASN A 157 -8.69 -12.07 11.99
N ALA A 158 -9.82 -11.67 12.56
CA ALA A 158 -10.85 -12.57 13.08
C ALA A 158 -12.16 -12.51 12.27
N GLY A 159 -12.50 -11.35 11.69
CA GLY A 159 -13.77 -11.09 11.03
C GLY A 159 -14.77 -10.42 11.98
N LYS A 160 -15.99 -10.96 12.07
CA LYS A 160 -17.01 -10.42 12.99
C LYS A 160 -16.57 -10.50 14.45
N THR A 161 -16.18 -9.37 15.02
CA THR A 161 -15.75 -9.23 16.42
C THR A 161 -15.64 -7.77 16.82
N THR A 162 -15.79 -7.48 18.13
CA THR A 162 -15.51 -6.17 18.71
C THR A 162 -14.24 -6.16 19.55
N SER A 163 -13.51 -7.29 19.58
CA SER A 163 -12.29 -7.44 20.38
C SER A 163 -11.11 -6.76 19.71
N PRO A 164 -10.41 -5.83 20.38
CA PRO A 164 -9.18 -5.23 19.86
C PRO A 164 -8.04 -6.24 19.64
N ALA A 165 -8.09 -7.40 20.29
CA ALA A 165 -7.13 -8.49 20.08
C ALA A 165 -7.22 -9.13 18.69
N SER A 166 -8.29 -8.86 17.94
CA SER A 166 -8.43 -9.30 16.55
C SER A 166 -7.50 -8.56 15.59
N VAL A 167 -7.07 -7.36 15.97
CA VAL A 167 -6.17 -6.55 15.14
C VAL A 167 -4.75 -7.03 15.35
N THR A 168 -4.24 -7.75 14.37
CA THR A 168 -2.91 -8.37 14.39
C THR A 168 -2.15 -8.07 13.10
N GLU A 169 -0.85 -8.32 13.08
CA GLU A 169 0.01 -8.07 11.92
C GLU A 169 -0.06 -9.20 10.90
N THR A 170 0.02 -8.80 9.63
CA THR A 170 0.45 -9.64 8.50
C THR A 170 1.66 -9.00 7.82
N GLN A 171 2.47 -9.83 7.14
CA GLN A 171 3.54 -9.34 6.26
C GLN A 171 3.02 -9.43 4.83
N ASP A 172 2.92 -8.29 4.16
CA ASP A 172 2.32 -8.20 2.84
C ASP A 172 3.21 -7.39 1.89
N SER A 173 3.48 -7.94 0.70
CA SER A 173 4.16 -7.24 -0.39
C SER A 173 3.19 -6.39 -1.20
N VAL A 174 1.95 -6.85 -1.34
CA VAL A 174 0.84 -6.14 -1.98
C VAL A 174 -0.39 -6.28 -1.10
N TRP A 175 -1.09 -5.17 -0.82
CA TRP A 175 -2.23 -5.16 0.10
C TRP A 175 -3.33 -4.19 -0.33
N LEU A 176 -4.54 -4.37 0.21
CA LEU A 176 -5.59 -3.36 0.22
C LEU A 176 -5.38 -2.40 1.39
N PHE A 177 -5.86 -1.18 1.26
CA PHE A 177 -5.84 -0.20 2.35
C PHE A 177 -6.93 -0.51 3.39
N SER A 178 -6.71 -0.12 4.65
CA SER A 178 -7.77 -0.11 5.66
C SER A 178 -8.49 1.24 5.66
N TRP A 179 -9.68 1.28 6.29
CA TRP A 179 -10.42 2.52 6.47
C TRP A 179 -9.54 3.64 7.05
N VAL A 180 -8.88 3.38 8.18
CA VAL A 180 -8.11 4.40 8.89
C VAL A 180 -6.87 4.85 8.11
N GLU A 181 -6.31 4.01 7.25
CA GLU A 181 -5.18 4.39 6.39
C GLU A 181 -5.56 5.42 5.33
N CYS A 182 -6.79 5.37 4.82
CA CYS A 182 -7.30 6.37 3.88
C CYS A 182 -7.94 7.56 4.59
N LEU A 183 -8.82 7.31 5.55
CA LEU A 183 -9.70 8.32 6.13
C LEU A 183 -9.11 9.03 7.35
N GLY A 184 -8.12 8.43 8.01
CA GLY A 184 -7.76 8.82 9.35
C GLY A 184 -8.77 8.25 10.37
N PRO A 185 -8.73 8.71 11.63
CA PRO A 185 -9.67 8.24 12.63
C PRO A 185 -11.11 8.42 12.18
N ILE A 186 -11.81 7.30 12.07
CA ILE A 186 -13.19 7.25 11.57
C ILE A 186 -14.10 8.06 12.47
N ALA A 187 -14.86 8.98 11.87
CA ALA A 187 -15.69 9.92 12.56
C ALA A 187 -17.19 9.69 12.36
N TRP A 188 -17.60 8.99 11.30
CA TRP A 188 -19.02 8.71 11.03
C TRP A 188 -19.60 7.63 11.94
N ASN A 189 -20.91 7.63 12.07
CA ASN A 189 -21.70 6.60 12.75
C ASN A 189 -21.28 6.34 14.21
N LYS A 190 -20.96 7.41 14.95
CA LYS A 190 -20.47 7.33 16.34
C LYS A 190 -21.55 6.89 17.37
N GLY A 191 -22.79 6.70 16.97
CA GLY A 191 -23.87 6.31 17.87
C GLY A 191 -23.73 4.88 18.39
N SER A 192 -24.44 3.95 17.74
CA SER A 192 -24.52 2.54 18.15
C SER A 192 -23.25 1.72 17.85
N ASN A 193 -22.38 2.22 16.95
CA ASN A 193 -21.24 1.48 16.41
C ASN A 193 -19.88 1.90 16.97
N GLN A 194 -19.87 2.87 17.88
CA GLN A 194 -18.63 3.45 18.44
C GLN A 194 -17.68 2.39 19.01
N SER A 195 -18.23 1.33 19.64
CA SER A 195 -17.41 0.34 20.31
C SER A 195 -16.43 -0.38 19.37
N TYR A 196 -16.85 -0.77 18.17
CA TYR A 196 -15.98 -1.47 17.24
C TYR A 196 -15.16 -0.51 16.36
N ILE A 197 -15.65 0.69 16.09
CA ILE A 197 -14.89 1.71 15.35
C ILE A 197 -13.60 2.02 16.13
N ASP A 198 -13.70 2.34 17.42
CA ASP A 198 -12.54 2.72 18.22
C ASP A 198 -11.64 1.53 18.61
N THR A 199 -12.23 0.34 18.75
CA THR A 199 -11.50 -0.85 19.23
C THR A 199 -10.95 -1.72 18.11
N VAL A 200 -11.50 -1.65 16.91
CA VAL A 200 -11.09 -2.46 15.75
C VAL A 200 -10.68 -1.57 14.59
N ASP A 201 -11.62 -0.88 13.93
CA ASP A 201 -11.35 -0.19 12.67
C ASP A 201 -10.25 0.89 12.79
N ASN A 202 -10.31 1.72 13.84
CA ASN A 202 -9.30 2.75 14.10
C ASN A 202 -7.95 2.19 14.60
N LYS A 203 -7.80 0.87 14.76
CA LYS A 203 -6.55 0.19 15.13
C LYS A 203 -5.82 -0.46 13.95
N GLU A 204 -6.42 -0.45 12.76
CA GLU A 204 -5.85 -1.08 11.57
C GLU A 204 -4.77 -0.24 10.86
N GLY A 205 -4.10 0.64 11.56
CA GLY A 205 -3.03 1.48 11.05
C GLY A 205 -3.20 2.96 11.39
N SER A 206 -2.69 3.82 10.53
CA SER A 206 -2.83 5.28 10.63
C SER A 206 -2.85 5.91 9.24
N GLN A 207 -3.51 7.06 9.11
CA GLN A 207 -3.71 7.73 7.83
C GLN A 207 -2.39 8.00 7.09
N TYR A 208 -2.36 7.69 5.81
CA TYR A 208 -1.29 8.07 4.90
C TYR A 208 -1.26 9.58 4.68
N ALA A 209 -0.05 10.12 4.59
CA ALA A 209 0.16 11.56 4.56
C ALA A 209 -0.45 12.24 3.33
N TRP A 210 -0.53 11.55 2.18
CA TRP A 210 -1.21 12.08 1.00
C TRP A 210 -2.69 12.37 1.26
N PHE A 211 -3.44 11.44 1.86
CA PHE A 211 -4.86 11.66 2.18
C PHE A 211 -5.05 12.80 3.17
N LYS A 212 -4.18 12.89 4.17
CA LYS A 212 -4.17 14.03 5.11
C LYS A 212 -3.94 15.34 4.38
N GLN A 213 -3.01 15.38 3.43
CA GLN A 213 -2.73 16.55 2.59
C GLN A 213 -3.95 16.96 1.75
N GLN A 214 -4.75 15.97 1.27
CA GLN A 214 -5.98 16.24 0.52
C GLN A 214 -7.14 16.71 1.42
N GLY A 215 -6.97 16.76 2.73
CA GLY A 215 -8.02 17.18 3.67
C GLY A 215 -9.01 16.08 4.03
N VAL A 216 -8.71 14.80 3.74
CA VAL A 216 -9.55 13.68 4.18
C VAL A 216 -9.48 13.56 5.70
N ALA A 217 -10.63 13.60 6.37
CA ALA A 217 -10.71 13.69 7.82
C ALA A 217 -11.86 12.82 8.39
N GLY A 218 -11.68 11.51 8.38
CA GLY A 218 -12.56 10.54 9.04
C GLY A 218 -13.92 10.30 8.35
N GLU A 219 -14.16 10.93 7.21
CA GLU A 219 -15.43 10.85 6.47
C GLU A 219 -15.21 10.29 5.07
N GLN A 220 -16.19 9.52 4.58
CA GLN A 220 -16.26 9.08 3.18
C GLN A 220 -16.77 10.21 2.27
N GLY A 221 -16.75 9.96 0.95
CA GLY A 221 -17.30 10.90 -0.03
C GLY A 221 -16.38 12.06 -0.41
N HIS A 222 -15.09 12.01 -0.04
CA HIS A 222 -14.10 12.96 -0.51
C HIS A 222 -13.59 12.58 -1.91
N ALA A 223 -13.57 13.51 -2.85
CA ALA A 223 -13.19 13.25 -4.26
C ALA A 223 -11.80 12.59 -4.43
N SER A 224 -10.86 12.79 -3.49
CA SER A 224 -9.56 12.13 -3.53
C SER A 224 -9.63 10.61 -3.24
N LEU A 225 -10.78 10.11 -2.81
CA LEU A 225 -11.04 8.68 -2.60
C LEU A 225 -11.66 8.01 -3.83
N ASP A 226 -12.12 8.79 -4.79
CA ASP A 226 -12.73 8.28 -6.02
C ASP A 226 -11.71 7.50 -6.86
N ARG A 227 -12.10 6.32 -7.30
CA ARG A 227 -11.32 5.45 -8.17
C ARG A 227 -12.20 4.94 -9.30
N SER A 228 -11.68 4.95 -10.52
CA SER A 228 -12.39 4.48 -11.70
C SER A 228 -11.63 3.34 -12.36
N ILE A 229 -12.35 2.47 -13.05
CA ILE A 229 -11.74 1.51 -13.96
C ILE A 229 -11.18 2.27 -15.17
N ALA A 230 -10.07 1.80 -15.72
CA ALA A 230 -9.45 2.40 -16.89
C ALA A 230 -10.47 2.58 -18.04
N GLY A 231 -10.56 3.79 -18.57
CA GLY A 231 -11.52 4.15 -19.63
C GLY A 231 -12.92 4.55 -19.13
N SER A 232 -13.21 4.50 -17.83
CA SER A 232 -14.43 5.03 -17.23
C SER A 232 -14.18 6.38 -16.57
N SER A 233 -15.12 7.31 -16.72
CA SER A 233 -15.13 8.58 -15.98
C SER A 233 -15.91 8.49 -14.68
N ASN A 234 -16.64 7.40 -14.46
CA ASN A 234 -17.46 7.22 -13.25
C ASN A 234 -16.65 6.48 -12.19
N PRO A 235 -16.57 7.01 -10.94
CA PRO A 235 -15.99 6.30 -9.83
C PRO A 235 -16.74 4.99 -9.56
N GLY A 236 -15.98 3.95 -9.23
CA GLY A 236 -16.51 2.66 -8.82
C GLY A 236 -16.33 2.43 -7.32
N VAL A 237 -16.96 1.37 -6.82
CA VAL A 237 -16.73 0.86 -5.47
C VAL A 237 -15.49 0.00 -5.46
N TRP A 238 -14.66 0.09 -4.41
CA TRP A 238 -13.43 -0.68 -4.28
C TRP A 238 -13.19 -1.15 -2.84
N TRP A 239 -12.60 -2.34 -2.73
CA TRP A 239 -12.40 -3.02 -1.46
C TRP A 239 -11.41 -2.35 -0.50
N MET A 240 -11.77 -2.40 0.80
CA MET A 240 -10.86 -2.20 1.91
C MET A 240 -10.48 -3.56 2.53
N ARG A 241 -9.30 -3.66 3.16
CA ARG A 241 -8.94 -4.90 3.89
C ARG A 241 -9.65 -5.02 5.25
N SER A 242 -10.31 -3.96 5.70
CA SER A 242 -11.06 -3.92 6.96
C SER A 242 -12.24 -4.88 6.90
N SER A 243 -12.19 -5.98 7.65
CA SER A 243 -13.34 -6.89 7.76
C SER A 243 -14.38 -6.32 8.71
N ALA A 244 -15.65 -6.32 8.29
CA ALA A 244 -16.74 -5.74 9.05
C ALA A 244 -16.88 -6.38 10.44
N PRO A 245 -16.72 -5.62 11.54
CA PRO A 245 -16.72 -6.17 12.89
C PRO A 245 -18.12 -6.62 13.37
N ASN A 246 -19.18 -6.07 12.80
CA ASN A 246 -20.57 -6.33 13.18
C ASN A 246 -21.29 -7.32 12.26
N VAL A 247 -20.74 -7.62 11.08
CA VAL A 247 -21.36 -8.47 10.06
C VAL A 247 -20.38 -9.55 9.61
N ALA A 248 -20.78 -10.82 9.68
CA ALA A 248 -19.89 -11.95 9.36
C ALA A 248 -19.65 -12.19 7.85
N THR A 249 -20.38 -11.49 6.99
CA THR A 249 -20.38 -11.73 5.53
C THR A 249 -19.60 -10.70 4.73
N SER A 250 -19.14 -9.60 5.35
CA SER A 250 -18.73 -8.41 4.61
C SER A 250 -17.34 -7.92 4.99
N PHE A 251 -16.70 -7.26 4.02
CA PHE A 251 -15.55 -6.37 4.21
C PHE A 251 -15.97 -4.94 3.90
N GLY A 252 -15.20 -3.96 4.38
CA GLY A 252 -15.38 -2.57 4.03
C GLY A 252 -15.12 -2.33 2.56
N ASP A 253 -15.81 -1.35 2.00
CA ASP A 253 -15.60 -0.83 0.65
C ASP A 253 -15.62 0.70 0.65
N MET A 254 -15.07 1.29 -0.40
CA MET A 254 -15.00 2.72 -0.60
C MET A 254 -15.60 3.05 -1.96
N GLY A 255 -16.41 4.08 -2.03
CA GLY A 255 -17.02 4.50 -3.28
C GLY A 255 -17.59 5.92 -3.19
N PRO A 256 -18.16 6.43 -4.30
CA PRO A 256 -18.78 7.75 -4.35
C PRO A 256 -20.06 7.82 -3.50
N GLU A 257 -20.72 6.69 -3.30
CA GLU A 257 -21.84 6.55 -2.38
C GLU A 257 -21.32 5.93 -1.07
N VAL A 258 -21.83 6.45 0.05
CA VAL A 258 -21.46 5.93 1.38
C VAL A 258 -22.12 4.57 1.56
N ASP A 259 -21.44 3.51 1.13
CA ASP A 259 -21.81 2.15 1.48
C ASP A 259 -20.86 1.65 2.58
N ASN A 260 -21.35 0.79 3.46
CA ASN A 260 -20.62 0.38 4.66
C ASN A 260 -19.97 -1.00 4.53
N GLY A 261 -19.86 -1.51 3.31
CA GLY A 261 -19.22 -2.77 2.99
C GLY A 261 -20.03 -3.72 2.13
N GLY A 262 -19.32 -4.42 1.25
CA GLY A 262 -19.84 -5.42 0.33
C GLY A 262 -19.78 -6.84 0.89
N TYR A 263 -20.59 -7.74 0.32
CA TYR A 263 -20.46 -9.18 0.60
C TYR A 263 -19.12 -9.69 0.08
N ALA A 264 -18.38 -10.41 0.91
CA ALA A 264 -17.05 -10.90 0.59
C ALA A 264 -16.95 -11.71 -0.73
N SER A 265 -18.06 -12.28 -1.21
CA SER A 265 -18.15 -13.04 -2.46
C SER A 265 -18.52 -12.19 -3.68
N THR A 266 -18.81 -10.91 -3.53
CA THR A 266 -19.07 -9.99 -4.64
C THR A 266 -17.74 -9.56 -5.25
N ALA A 267 -17.67 -9.45 -6.57
CA ALA A 267 -16.52 -8.84 -7.23
C ALA A 267 -16.69 -7.32 -7.20
N GLU A 268 -15.74 -6.63 -6.58
CA GLU A 268 -15.64 -5.17 -6.55
C GLU A 268 -14.24 -4.73 -6.93
N GLY A 269 -14.05 -3.43 -7.08
CA GLY A 269 -12.80 -2.86 -7.51
C GLY A 269 -11.64 -3.15 -6.55
N VAL A 270 -10.49 -3.39 -7.12
CA VAL A 270 -9.23 -3.61 -6.41
C VAL A 270 -8.33 -2.39 -6.57
N VAL A 271 -8.07 -1.72 -5.46
CA VAL A 271 -7.10 -0.63 -5.32
C VAL A 271 -6.05 -1.09 -4.34
N PHE A 272 -4.84 -1.33 -4.80
CA PHE A 272 -3.81 -1.92 -3.96
C PHE A 272 -2.64 -0.97 -3.69
N GLY A 273 -1.90 -1.26 -2.62
CA GLY A 273 -0.64 -0.63 -2.28
C GLY A 273 0.51 -1.64 -2.29
N PHE A 274 1.72 -1.10 -2.43
CA PHE A 274 2.99 -1.80 -2.28
C PHE A 274 4.07 -0.81 -1.85
N CYS A 275 5.21 -1.32 -1.37
CA CYS A 275 6.38 -0.50 -1.02
C CYS A 275 7.61 -0.85 -1.86
N LEU A 276 8.40 0.18 -2.10
CA LEU A 276 9.81 0.08 -2.48
C LEU A 276 10.68 0.67 -1.39
#